data_e3fab6311af80e416419fd5aa1bf8071
#
_entry.id   e3fab6311af80e416419fd5aa1bf8071
#
_cell.length_a   1.000
_cell.length_b   1.000
_cell.length_c   1.000
_cell.angle_alpha   90.00
_cell.angle_beta   90.00
_cell.angle_gamma   90.00
#
_symmetry.space_group_name_H-M   'P 1'
#
loop_
_entity.id
_entity.type
_entity.pdbx_description
1 polymer ?
#
loop_
_entity_poly.entity_id
_entity_poly.type
_entity_poly.pdbx_seq_one_letter_code
_entity_poly.pdbx_strand_id
1 'polypeptide(L)'
;MIYGRIPEETVLYRFTAQMPEGSKLSYNEVRSGRMHFRKVAKISHLHHAIAAKWVGGSLGTRTVMKKGKKKVDVVYNAGDKMVSEPVELWFVWKFKINNAKGHGRLKALDSGNCQSMSKGLEDGLVRCGMMGNDTNAFVTWVANLSLPMDKKQREALKFDEVELFVCKTNVKG
;
A
#
# COMPACT_ATOMS: atom_id res chain seq x y z
N MET A 1 6.71 -21.20 -1.08
CA MET A 1 7.18 -19.86 -1.57
C MET A 1 6.12 -19.24 -2.46
N ILE A 2 5.58 -18.11 -2.06
CA ILE A 2 4.62 -17.33 -2.87
C ILE A 2 5.41 -16.42 -3.82
N TYR A 3 5.05 -16.43 -5.12
CA TYR A 3 5.76 -15.69 -6.17
C TYR A 3 7.28 -15.94 -6.20
N GLY A 4 7.73 -17.12 -5.74
CA GLY A 4 9.14 -17.51 -5.68
C GLY A 4 10.01 -16.72 -4.68
N ARG A 5 9.40 -15.87 -3.84
CA ARG A 5 10.14 -14.97 -2.92
C ARG A 5 9.62 -14.93 -1.50
N ILE A 6 8.32 -15.04 -1.29
CA ILE A 6 7.69 -14.87 0.03
C ILE A 6 7.52 -16.26 0.67
N PRO A 7 8.16 -16.56 1.82
CA PRO A 7 7.98 -17.81 2.52
C PRO A 7 6.55 -17.93 3.08
N GLU A 8 5.80 -18.95 2.66
CA GLU A 8 4.39 -19.13 3.08
C GLU A 8 4.23 -19.25 4.58
N GLU A 9 5.17 -19.92 5.22
CA GLU A 9 5.18 -20.17 6.66
C GLU A 9 5.35 -18.91 7.53
N THR A 10 5.83 -17.81 6.92
CA THR A 10 5.99 -16.53 7.61
C THR A 10 4.78 -15.63 7.51
N VAL A 11 3.84 -15.91 6.61
CA VAL A 11 2.70 -15.04 6.34
C VAL A 11 1.71 -15.03 7.51
N LEU A 12 1.54 -13.85 8.11
CA LEU A 12 0.54 -13.59 9.15
C LEU A 12 -0.79 -13.19 8.54
N TYR A 13 -0.74 -12.26 7.57
CA TYR A 13 -1.91 -11.73 6.89
C TYR A 13 -1.65 -11.61 5.39
N ARG A 14 -2.70 -11.85 4.62
CA ARG A 14 -2.74 -11.58 3.17
C ARG A 14 -3.96 -10.74 2.87
N PHE A 15 -3.75 -9.62 2.20
CA PHE A 15 -4.80 -8.72 1.77
C PHE A 15 -4.72 -8.51 0.27
N THR A 16 -5.87 -8.29 -0.36
CA THR A 16 -5.95 -7.95 -1.78
C THR A 16 -6.87 -6.77 -1.97
N ALA A 17 -6.51 -5.85 -2.84
CA ALA A 17 -7.36 -4.74 -3.21
C ALA A 17 -7.21 -4.39 -4.69
N GLN A 18 -8.32 -3.96 -5.29
CA GLN A 18 -8.30 -3.26 -6.55
C GLN A 18 -7.94 -1.78 -6.28
N MET A 19 -7.01 -1.26 -7.07
CA MET A 19 -6.61 0.13 -6.98
C MET A 19 -7.57 0.99 -7.78
N PRO A 20 -8.25 1.99 -7.17
CA PRO A 20 -9.15 2.86 -7.89
C PRO A 20 -8.45 3.60 -9.03
N GLU A 21 -9.21 3.95 -10.06
CA GLU A 21 -8.69 4.80 -11.12
C GLU A 21 -8.16 6.12 -10.54
N GLY A 22 -7.02 6.56 -11.03
CA GLY A 22 -6.33 7.76 -10.54
C GLY A 22 -5.59 7.61 -9.21
N SER A 23 -5.53 6.39 -8.62
CA SER A 23 -4.75 6.11 -7.41
C SER A 23 -3.27 5.79 -7.66
N LYS A 24 -2.88 5.67 -8.93
CA LYS A 24 -1.50 5.39 -9.32
C LYS A 24 -0.58 6.56 -9.00
N LEU A 25 0.51 6.28 -8.31
CA LEU A 25 1.48 7.26 -7.85
C LEU A 25 2.89 6.74 -8.12
N SER A 26 3.54 7.28 -9.13
CA SER A 26 4.91 6.92 -9.45
C SER A 26 5.88 7.68 -8.55
N TYR A 27 6.85 6.98 -7.98
CA TYR A 27 7.92 7.58 -7.18
C TYR A 27 8.67 8.68 -7.95
N ASN A 28 8.98 8.45 -9.23
CA ASN A 28 9.67 9.43 -10.05
C ASN A 28 8.85 10.71 -10.29
N GLU A 29 7.52 10.62 -10.42
CA GLU A 29 6.65 11.79 -10.56
C GLU A 29 6.59 12.60 -9.27
N VAL A 30 6.54 11.93 -8.13
CA VAL A 30 6.56 12.59 -6.82
C VAL A 30 7.90 13.27 -6.57
N ARG A 31 9.01 12.54 -6.76
CA ARG A 31 10.37 13.04 -6.52
C ARG A 31 10.73 14.20 -7.43
N SER A 32 10.30 14.18 -8.69
CA SER A 32 10.61 15.26 -9.65
C SER A 32 9.77 16.52 -9.46
N GLY A 33 8.83 16.53 -8.50
CA GLY A 33 7.90 17.64 -8.28
C GLY A 33 6.89 17.85 -9.40
N ARG A 34 6.82 16.93 -10.39
CA ARG A 34 5.87 17.02 -11.51
C ARG A 34 4.41 16.90 -11.07
N MET A 35 4.20 16.28 -9.92
CA MET A 35 2.86 16.12 -9.37
C MET A 35 2.63 17.13 -8.24
N HIS A 36 1.56 17.92 -8.38
CA HIS A 36 1.22 18.92 -7.37
C HIS A 36 0.91 18.24 -6.02
N PHE A 37 1.41 18.80 -4.91
CA PHE A 37 1.30 18.21 -3.57
C PHE A 37 -0.14 17.89 -3.14
N ARG A 38 -1.14 18.69 -3.54
CA ARG A 38 -2.57 18.42 -3.26
C ARG A 38 -3.06 17.14 -3.94
N LYS A 39 -2.56 16.85 -5.15
CA LYS A 39 -2.86 15.61 -5.87
C LYS A 39 -2.22 14.41 -5.18
N VAL A 40 -0.97 14.55 -4.75
CA VAL A 40 -0.27 13.52 -3.97
C VAL A 40 -1.03 13.21 -2.68
N ALA A 41 -1.43 14.24 -1.92
CA ALA A 41 -2.21 14.08 -0.69
C ALA A 41 -3.55 13.37 -0.94
N LYS A 42 -4.29 13.75 -2.00
CA LYS A 42 -5.54 13.09 -2.37
C LYS A 42 -5.35 11.61 -2.68
N ILE A 43 -4.31 11.26 -3.43
CA ILE A 43 -4.00 9.87 -3.76
C ILE A 43 -3.59 9.09 -2.49
N SER A 44 -2.78 9.68 -1.62
CA SER A 44 -2.42 9.06 -0.34
C SER A 44 -3.64 8.77 0.54
N HIS A 45 -4.63 9.64 0.57
CA HIS A 45 -5.89 9.37 1.28
C HIS A 45 -6.66 8.17 0.69
N LEU A 46 -6.63 7.95 -0.63
CA LEU A 46 -7.19 6.75 -1.23
C LEU A 46 -6.44 5.48 -0.76
N HIS A 47 -5.12 5.55 -0.68
CA HIS A 47 -4.31 4.43 -0.16
C HIS A 47 -4.64 4.14 1.31
N HIS A 48 -4.79 5.17 2.15
CA HIS A 48 -5.23 4.99 3.55
C HIS A 48 -6.60 4.31 3.65
N ALA A 49 -7.54 4.69 2.80
CA ALA A 49 -8.87 4.08 2.77
C ALA A 49 -8.83 2.60 2.34
N ILE A 50 -7.93 2.24 1.42
CA ILE A 50 -7.70 0.84 1.02
C ILE A 50 -7.14 0.04 2.20
N ALA A 51 -6.11 0.56 2.87
CA ALA A 51 -5.52 -0.09 4.03
C ALA A 51 -6.56 -0.29 5.16
N ALA A 52 -7.41 0.70 5.41
CA ALA A 52 -8.49 0.58 6.38
C ALA A 52 -9.47 -0.56 6.04
N LYS A 53 -9.84 -0.71 4.77
CA LYS A 53 -10.70 -1.81 4.32
C LYS A 53 -10.05 -3.18 4.50
N TRP A 54 -8.76 -3.29 4.28
CA TRP A 54 -8.03 -4.55 4.46
C TRP A 54 -8.14 -5.08 5.89
N VAL A 55 -7.98 -4.21 6.86
CA VAL A 55 -8.03 -4.62 8.26
C VAL A 55 -9.46 -4.76 8.79
N GLY A 56 -10.48 -4.41 7.99
CA GLY A 56 -11.87 -4.47 8.43
C GLY A 56 -12.15 -3.55 9.62
N GLY A 57 -11.37 -2.49 9.74
CA GLY A 57 -11.41 -1.60 10.88
C GLY A 57 -12.70 -0.79 10.96
N SER A 58 -13.13 -0.51 12.18
CA SER A 58 -14.22 0.42 12.45
C SER A 58 -13.73 1.85 12.32
N LEU A 59 -14.60 2.70 11.78
CA LEU A 59 -14.37 4.13 11.70
C LEU A 59 -14.69 4.77 13.05
N GLY A 60 -13.71 5.45 13.62
CA GLY A 60 -13.87 6.27 14.81
C GLY A 60 -13.43 7.71 14.56
N THR A 61 -13.71 8.57 15.49
CA THR A 61 -13.23 9.96 15.47
C THR A 61 -12.52 10.28 16.76
N ARG A 62 -11.45 11.06 16.69
CA ARG A 62 -10.78 11.64 17.85
C ARG A 62 -10.64 13.14 17.66
N THR A 63 -10.73 13.87 18.77
CA THR A 63 -10.43 15.30 18.77
C THR A 63 -8.94 15.49 19.00
N VAL A 64 -8.30 16.19 18.10
CA VAL A 64 -6.87 16.55 18.19
C VAL A 64 -6.72 18.06 18.23
N MET A 65 -5.75 18.55 19.02
CA MET A 65 -5.38 19.96 19.02
C MET A 65 -4.34 20.21 17.93
N LYS A 66 -4.67 21.04 16.96
CA LYS A 66 -3.74 21.42 15.89
C LYS A 66 -3.70 22.93 15.75
N LYS A 67 -2.53 23.53 16.02
CA LYS A 67 -2.33 24.99 16.02
C LYS A 67 -3.33 25.71 16.93
N GLY A 68 -3.55 25.21 18.15
CA GLY A 68 -4.47 25.80 19.13
C GLY A 68 -5.96 25.62 18.83
N LYS A 69 -6.33 24.93 17.75
CA LYS A 69 -7.73 24.67 17.38
C LYS A 69 -8.06 23.18 17.52
N LYS A 70 -9.23 22.90 18.08
CA LYS A 70 -9.79 21.54 18.10
C LYS A 70 -10.13 21.12 16.65
N LYS A 71 -9.60 19.99 16.21
CA LYS A 71 -9.96 19.34 14.94
C LYS A 71 -10.42 17.93 15.20
N VAL A 72 -11.43 17.49 14.45
CA VAL A 72 -11.84 16.09 14.44
C VAL A 72 -10.98 15.36 13.42
N ASP A 73 -10.29 14.33 13.88
CA ASP A 73 -9.51 13.43 13.02
C ASP A 73 -10.22 12.07 12.93
N VAL A 74 -10.23 11.50 11.76
CA VAL A 74 -10.81 10.17 11.53
C VAL A 74 -9.77 9.12 11.89
N VAL A 75 -10.16 8.22 12.76
CA VAL A 75 -9.32 7.11 13.23
C VAL A 75 -9.99 5.81 12.85
N TYR A 76 -9.24 4.90 12.28
CA TYR A 76 -9.67 3.54 12.03
C TYR A 76 -9.10 2.64 13.13
N ASN A 77 -9.88 1.66 13.56
CA ASN A 77 -9.44 0.66 14.53
C ASN A 77 -9.27 -0.68 13.82
N ALA A 78 -8.07 -1.24 13.86
CA ALA A 78 -7.76 -2.53 13.26
C ALA A 78 -8.35 -3.73 14.03
N GLY A 79 -8.88 -3.50 15.23
CA GLY A 79 -9.41 -4.56 16.07
C GLY A 79 -8.32 -5.57 16.45
N ASP A 80 -8.62 -6.85 16.21
CA ASP A 80 -7.76 -8.01 16.50
C ASP A 80 -6.63 -8.25 15.47
N LYS A 81 -6.58 -7.46 14.38
CA LYS A 81 -5.51 -7.55 13.37
C LYS A 81 -4.28 -6.69 13.70
N MET A 82 -4.12 -6.34 14.97
CA MET A 82 -2.93 -5.63 15.43
C MET A 82 -1.71 -6.54 15.41
N VAL A 83 -0.58 -5.97 14.97
CA VAL A 83 0.72 -6.64 14.97
C VAL A 83 1.57 -6.06 16.09
N SER A 84 1.98 -6.90 17.04
CA SER A 84 2.81 -6.52 18.19
C SER A 84 4.32 -6.75 17.98
N GLU A 85 4.67 -7.58 17.01
CA GLU A 85 6.05 -7.94 16.70
C GLU A 85 6.48 -7.27 15.39
N PRO A 86 7.81 -7.11 15.16
CA PRO A 86 8.33 -6.61 13.91
C PRO A 86 7.94 -7.49 12.73
N VAL A 87 7.55 -6.85 11.62
CA VAL A 87 7.08 -7.54 10.41
C VAL A 87 7.80 -7.07 9.16
N GLU A 88 7.71 -7.88 8.12
CA GLU A 88 8.07 -7.54 6.76
C GLU A 88 6.80 -7.32 5.95
N LEU A 89 6.79 -6.31 5.11
CA LEU A 89 5.67 -5.98 4.21
C LEU A 89 6.08 -6.27 2.77
N TRP A 90 5.32 -7.12 2.09
CA TRP A 90 5.54 -7.47 0.70
C TRP A 90 4.34 -7.02 -0.12
N PHE A 91 4.51 -5.97 -0.94
CA PHE A 91 3.50 -5.47 -1.86
C PHE A 91 3.72 -6.09 -3.24
N VAL A 92 2.74 -6.80 -3.73
CA VAL A 92 2.75 -7.45 -5.05
C VAL A 92 1.76 -6.73 -5.95
N TRP A 93 2.27 -6.14 -7.01
CA TRP A 93 1.54 -5.26 -7.92
C TRP A 93 1.21 -5.97 -9.23
N LYS A 94 -0.04 -5.88 -9.65
CA LYS A 94 -0.54 -6.32 -10.94
C LYS A 94 -1.12 -5.12 -11.66
N PHE A 95 -0.52 -4.71 -12.76
CA PHE A 95 -0.93 -3.52 -13.47
C PHE A 95 -1.79 -3.87 -14.69
N LYS A 96 -3.03 -3.34 -14.71
CA LYS A 96 -3.82 -3.25 -15.91
C LYS A 96 -3.18 -2.22 -16.82
N ILE A 97 -2.96 -2.61 -18.06
CA ILE A 97 -2.39 -1.72 -19.04
C ILE A 97 -3.52 -1.04 -19.79
N ASN A 98 -3.60 0.26 -19.64
CA ASN A 98 -4.42 1.08 -20.52
C ASN A 98 -3.59 1.43 -21.75
N ASN A 99 -4.06 1.02 -22.93
CA ASN A 99 -3.59 1.50 -24.23
C ASN A 99 -4.04 2.97 -24.42
N ALA A 100 -3.70 3.85 -23.49
CA ALA A 100 -3.98 5.25 -23.63
C ALA A 100 -3.10 5.82 -24.74
N LYS A 101 -3.71 5.99 -25.92
CA LYS A 101 -3.22 6.80 -27.03
C LYS A 101 -1.83 6.42 -27.59
N GLY A 102 -1.79 5.46 -28.49
CA GLY A 102 -0.83 5.46 -29.63
C GLY A 102 0.66 5.22 -29.34
N HIS A 103 1.09 5.13 -28.11
CA HIS A 103 2.46 4.80 -27.76
C HIS A 103 2.50 3.40 -27.13
N GLY A 104 2.73 2.39 -27.93
CA GLY A 104 2.70 0.96 -27.63
C GLY A 104 3.62 0.45 -26.52
N ARG A 105 3.89 1.23 -25.50
CA ARG A 105 4.62 0.84 -24.29
C ARG A 105 3.69 0.86 -23.09
N LEU A 106 3.20 -0.30 -22.82
CA LEU A 106 2.50 -0.71 -21.63
C LEU A 106 3.40 -0.50 -20.42
N LYS A 107 3.20 0.59 -19.67
CA LYS A 107 4.01 0.83 -18.47
C LYS A 107 3.34 0.27 -17.24
N ALA A 108 3.59 -1.03 -16.97
CA ALA A 108 3.65 -1.45 -15.58
C ALA A 108 4.71 -0.61 -14.89
N LEU A 109 4.43 -0.11 -13.69
CA LEU A 109 5.48 0.50 -12.90
C LEU A 109 6.47 -0.60 -12.49
N ASP A 110 7.76 -0.31 -12.59
CA ASP A 110 8.77 -1.16 -11.96
C ASP A 110 8.66 -1.09 -10.43
N SER A 111 9.28 -2.04 -9.75
CA SER A 111 9.20 -2.16 -8.30
C SER A 111 9.67 -0.89 -7.56
N GLY A 112 10.68 -0.21 -8.07
CA GLY A 112 11.17 1.05 -7.50
C GLY A 112 10.16 2.19 -7.61
N ASN A 113 9.42 2.26 -8.72
CA ASN A 113 8.38 3.27 -8.92
C ASN A 113 7.11 3.01 -8.10
N CYS A 114 6.92 1.79 -7.55
CA CYS A 114 5.80 1.47 -6.67
C CYS A 114 5.97 2.00 -5.23
N GLN A 115 7.16 2.46 -4.86
CA GLN A 115 7.48 2.86 -3.49
C GLN A 115 6.54 3.94 -2.91
N SER A 116 6.11 4.91 -3.70
CA SER A 116 5.19 5.94 -3.23
C SER A 116 3.79 5.40 -2.92
N MET A 117 3.36 4.35 -3.63
CA MET A 117 2.06 3.71 -3.39
C MET A 117 2.13 2.80 -2.16
N SER A 118 3.18 1.99 -2.04
CA SER A 118 3.38 1.14 -0.86
C SER A 118 3.52 1.98 0.41
N LYS A 119 4.23 3.11 0.36
CA LYS A 119 4.31 4.04 1.49
C LYS A 119 2.94 4.58 1.90
N GLY A 120 2.09 4.96 0.95
CA GLY A 120 0.73 5.40 1.25
C GLY A 120 -0.14 4.32 1.90
N LEU A 121 0.01 3.06 1.47
CA LEU A 121 -0.69 1.92 2.09
C LEU A 121 -0.14 1.61 3.48
N GLU A 122 1.18 1.62 3.67
CA GLU A 122 1.86 1.44 4.96
C GLU A 122 1.41 2.50 5.98
N ASP A 123 1.43 3.78 5.60
CA ASP A 123 0.92 4.88 6.44
C ASP A 123 -0.55 4.66 6.83
N GLY A 124 -1.34 4.09 5.92
CA GLY A 124 -2.71 3.68 6.18
C GLY A 124 -2.82 2.59 7.24
N LEU A 125 -1.97 1.56 7.20
CA LEU A 125 -1.93 0.49 8.20
C LEU A 125 -1.56 1.02 9.59
N VAL A 126 -0.61 1.95 9.66
CA VAL A 126 -0.28 2.65 10.92
C VAL A 126 -1.47 3.46 11.42
N ARG A 127 -2.13 4.23 10.55
CA ARG A 127 -3.31 5.02 10.93
C ARG A 127 -4.49 4.18 11.40
N CYS A 128 -4.63 2.95 10.89
CA CYS A 128 -5.64 2.01 11.36
C CYS A 128 -5.29 1.35 12.69
N GLY A 129 -4.07 1.54 13.19
CA GLY A 129 -3.59 0.87 14.40
C GLY A 129 -3.23 -0.59 14.20
N MET A 130 -3.08 -1.07 12.96
CA MET A 130 -2.57 -2.43 12.71
C MET A 130 -1.11 -2.55 13.13
N MET A 131 -0.32 -1.50 12.93
CA MET A 131 1.06 -1.36 13.38
C MET A 131 1.19 -0.11 14.23
N GLY A 132 2.05 -0.15 15.24
CA GLY A 132 2.26 1.01 16.12
C GLY A 132 2.93 2.18 15.43
N ASN A 133 3.84 1.90 14.50
CA ASN A 133 4.54 2.89 13.68
C ASN A 133 5.15 2.22 12.44
N ASP A 134 5.70 3.00 11.51
CA ASP A 134 6.46 2.58 10.33
C ASP A 134 7.98 2.55 10.55
N THR A 135 8.41 2.62 11.80
CA THR A 135 9.83 2.52 12.18
C THR A 135 10.33 1.08 12.14
N ASN A 136 11.65 0.88 12.08
CA ASN A 136 12.28 -0.44 12.10
C ASN A 136 11.92 -1.31 13.32
N ALA A 137 11.34 -0.70 14.36
CA ALA A 137 10.81 -1.44 15.50
C ALA A 137 9.52 -2.21 15.17
N PHE A 138 8.82 -1.83 14.10
CA PHE A 138 7.56 -2.46 13.68
C PHE A 138 7.61 -2.99 12.25
N VAL A 139 8.36 -2.33 11.37
CA VAL A 139 8.52 -2.74 9.97
C VAL A 139 10.00 -2.86 9.67
N THR A 140 10.50 -4.08 9.56
CA THR A 140 11.93 -4.34 9.32
C THR A 140 12.28 -4.31 7.84
N TRP A 141 11.30 -4.57 6.97
CA TRP A 141 11.50 -4.62 5.54
C TRP A 141 10.22 -4.30 4.77
N VAL A 142 10.35 -3.50 3.71
CA VAL A 142 9.29 -3.25 2.74
C VAL A 142 9.79 -3.61 1.35
N ALA A 143 9.12 -4.54 0.71
CA ALA A 143 9.43 -4.96 -0.65
C ALA A 143 8.27 -4.68 -1.59
N ASN A 144 8.61 -4.32 -2.82
CA ASN A 144 7.68 -4.17 -3.92
C ASN A 144 8.02 -5.16 -5.04
N LEU A 145 7.05 -5.97 -5.44
CA LEU A 145 7.14 -6.86 -6.58
C LEU A 145 6.13 -6.43 -7.63
N SER A 146 6.62 -6.04 -8.80
CA SER A 146 5.75 -5.83 -9.97
C SER A 146 5.73 -7.14 -10.77
N LEU A 147 4.58 -7.80 -10.83
CA LEU A 147 4.47 -9.08 -11.50
C LEU A 147 4.52 -8.91 -13.02
N PRO A 148 5.36 -9.66 -13.71
CA PRO A 148 5.27 -9.79 -15.16
C PRO A 148 3.97 -10.51 -15.51
N MET A 149 3.14 -9.91 -16.34
CA MET A 149 1.86 -10.46 -16.77
C MET A 149 1.81 -10.50 -18.28
N ASP A 150 1.25 -11.57 -18.85
CA ASP A 150 0.95 -11.64 -20.26
C ASP A 150 -0.26 -10.77 -20.65
N LYS A 151 -0.53 -10.64 -21.95
CA LYS A 151 -1.63 -9.80 -22.45
C LYS A 151 -2.99 -10.27 -21.92
N LYS A 152 -3.25 -11.58 -21.91
CA LYS A 152 -4.53 -12.15 -21.47
C LYS A 152 -4.79 -11.89 -19.98
N GLN A 153 -3.77 -12.08 -19.16
CA GLN A 153 -3.83 -11.80 -17.72
C GLN A 153 -4.14 -10.31 -17.43
N ARG A 154 -3.53 -9.40 -18.19
CA ARG A 154 -3.76 -7.95 -18.04
C ARG A 154 -5.14 -7.53 -18.51
N GLU A 155 -5.64 -8.09 -19.60
CA GLU A 155 -6.99 -7.83 -20.11
C GLU A 155 -8.07 -8.33 -19.15
N ALA A 156 -7.79 -9.40 -18.39
CA ALA A 156 -8.69 -9.92 -17.37
C ALA A 156 -8.82 -9.00 -16.13
N LEU A 157 -7.86 -8.12 -15.87
CA LEU A 157 -7.95 -7.17 -14.77
C LEU A 157 -8.95 -6.05 -15.10
N LYS A 158 -9.85 -5.76 -14.17
CA LYS A 158 -10.73 -4.58 -14.25
C LYS A 158 -9.99 -3.30 -13.88
N PHE A 159 -9.14 -3.38 -12.87
CA PHE A 159 -8.29 -2.29 -12.34
C PHE A 159 -6.89 -2.84 -12.05
N ASP A 160 -5.94 -1.95 -11.75
CA ASP A 160 -4.70 -2.34 -11.11
C ASP A 160 -5.02 -3.04 -9.78
N GLU A 161 -4.24 -4.02 -9.41
CA GLU A 161 -4.43 -4.81 -8.18
C GLU A 161 -3.16 -4.80 -7.36
N VAL A 162 -3.32 -4.75 -6.05
CA VAL A 162 -2.23 -4.94 -5.09
C VAL A 162 -2.58 -6.06 -4.12
N GLU A 163 -1.63 -6.95 -3.88
CA GLU A 163 -1.65 -7.89 -2.77
C GLU A 163 -0.61 -7.46 -1.74
N LEU A 164 -0.99 -7.44 -0.48
CA LEU A 164 -0.08 -7.23 0.63
C LEU A 164 0.05 -8.52 1.43
N PHE A 165 1.28 -8.94 1.65
CA PHE A 165 1.63 -9.98 2.61
C PHE A 165 2.34 -9.33 3.79
N VAL A 166 1.81 -9.54 4.97
CA VAL A 166 2.41 -9.16 6.25
C VAL A 166 3.04 -10.41 6.81
N CYS A 167 4.36 -10.43 6.91
CA CYS A 167 5.15 -11.60 7.27
C CYS A 167 5.89 -11.38 8.58
N LYS A 168 6.07 -12.45 9.35
CA LYS A 168 7.01 -12.43 10.48
C LYS A 168 8.40 -12.13 9.97
N THR A 169 9.12 -11.28 10.68
CA THR A 169 10.54 -11.05 10.41
C THR A 169 11.36 -12.30 10.72
N ASN A 170 12.10 -12.77 9.72
CA ASN A 170 13.05 -13.88 9.89
C ASN A 170 14.41 -13.40 10.42
N VAL A 171 14.44 -12.42 11.31
CA VAL A 171 15.70 -12.07 11.97
C VAL A 171 16.05 -13.20 12.94
N LYS A 172 16.88 -14.14 12.46
CA LYS A 172 17.64 -14.98 13.38
C LYS A 172 18.60 -14.03 14.08
N GLY A 173 18.30 -13.74 15.35
CA GLY A 173 19.20 -13.01 16.23
C GLY A 173 20.53 -13.73 16.39
#